data_8fe0a4728fafecab89a85b7c3b58213c
#
_entry.id   8fe0a4728fafecab89a85b7c3b58213c
#
_cell.length_a   1.000
_cell.length_b   1.000
_cell.length_c   1.000
_cell.angle_alpha   90.00
_cell.angle_beta   90.00
_cell.angle_gamma   90.00
#
_symmetry.space_group_name_H-M   'P 1'
#
loop_
_entity.id
_entity.type
_entity.pdbx_description
1 polymer ?
#
loop_
_entity_poly.entity_id
_entity_poly.type
_entity_poly.pdbx_seq_one_letter_code
_entity_poly.pdbx_strand_id
1 'polypeptide(L)'
;KELGLSENVHTFSVSMMDNSFDEAPYQRIMSSYARSIHHEIKVSAGDVVDSLFSTVAHLDEPTGDGAAVPSFILAREAKKYVKVLLSGEGGDEVFNAYETHRAYKARRLYRKYFPKAARSLISALAHALPVSHRKLSLDFVAKRFAEGCELEHDAAAHIYWRYTLTEEQKKSLLRFPAPAVDTDRLFIDAYDKMPYPDGLNRISQLDMRYYFIDDLMVKNDRSIMAHSIETRFPYMDDAVVKFAATIPPEVRLKGLFGGRYIEKQALKPFLPAKIFNRTNMGLEMPHSSWFFGGFKDLFMKYFTKEQVERSGILNYDAVKTLVWEHKAQRKDNGRALWCVLNFILWFDLFVYDGNYKDYLVRE
;
A
#
# COMPACT_ATOMS: atom_id res chain seq x y z
N LYS A 1 -23.54 3.91 -17.99
CA LYS A 1 -23.83 4.61 -19.23
C LYS A 1 -24.69 3.74 -20.16
N GLU A 2 -24.24 2.52 -20.44
CA GLU A 2 -25.00 1.55 -21.27
C GLU A 2 -26.33 1.12 -20.64
N LEU A 3 -26.37 1.01 -19.31
CA LEU A 3 -27.55 0.68 -18.53
C LEU A 3 -28.48 1.88 -18.28
N GLY A 4 -28.14 3.09 -18.74
CA GLY A 4 -28.93 4.31 -18.50
C GLY A 4 -28.97 4.79 -17.05
N LEU A 5 -28.13 4.23 -16.15
CA LEU A 5 -28.15 4.52 -14.72
C LEU A 5 -27.18 5.64 -14.29
N SER A 6 -26.43 6.22 -15.21
CA SER A 6 -25.32 7.14 -14.88
C SER A 6 -25.77 8.38 -14.10
N GLU A 7 -26.96 8.90 -14.32
CA GLU A 7 -27.46 10.10 -13.64
C GLU A 7 -27.79 9.86 -12.14
N ASN A 8 -27.90 8.59 -11.74
CA ASN A 8 -28.21 8.21 -10.36
C ASN A 8 -27.01 7.49 -9.67
N VAL A 9 -25.85 7.39 -10.34
CA VAL A 9 -24.67 6.73 -9.78
C VAL A 9 -23.83 7.76 -9.03
N HIS A 10 -23.65 7.54 -7.74
CA HIS A 10 -22.70 8.29 -6.92
C HIS A 10 -21.30 7.69 -7.06
N THR A 11 -20.31 8.55 -7.25
CA THR A 11 -18.89 8.17 -7.24
C THR A 11 -18.15 8.97 -6.19
N PHE A 12 -17.23 8.32 -5.51
CA PHE A 12 -16.47 8.91 -4.41
C PHE A 12 -14.99 8.81 -4.71
N SER A 13 -14.25 9.84 -4.39
CA SER A 13 -12.80 9.83 -4.49
C SER A 13 -12.16 10.60 -3.34
N VAL A 14 -10.95 10.17 -2.97
CA VAL A 14 -10.10 10.89 -2.03
C VAL A 14 -9.06 11.68 -2.80
N SER A 15 -8.90 12.93 -2.42
CA SER A 15 -7.87 13.85 -2.91
C SER A 15 -6.99 14.25 -1.73
N MET A 16 -5.68 14.01 -1.84
CA MET A 16 -4.72 14.43 -0.81
C MET A 16 -4.27 15.86 -1.09
N MET A 17 -4.11 16.66 -0.03
CA MET A 17 -3.59 18.03 -0.15
C MET A 17 -2.07 18.10 -0.42
N ASP A 18 -1.54 17.08 -1.11
CA ASP A 18 -0.15 16.99 -1.58
C ASP A 18 -0.16 16.62 -3.06
N ASN A 19 0.34 17.53 -3.91
CA ASN A 19 0.26 17.39 -5.38
C ASN A 19 0.93 16.11 -5.92
N SER A 20 1.90 15.53 -5.22
CA SER A 20 2.58 14.31 -5.66
C SER A 20 1.75 13.05 -5.45
N PHE A 21 0.69 13.13 -4.65
CA PHE A 21 -0.24 12.05 -4.31
C PHE A 21 -1.64 12.25 -4.90
N ASP A 22 -1.90 13.39 -5.58
CA ASP A 22 -3.24 13.76 -6.02
C ASP A 22 -3.62 13.14 -7.37
N GLU A 23 -4.67 12.34 -7.38
CA GLU A 23 -5.29 11.77 -8.58
C GLU A 23 -6.56 12.51 -9.02
N ALA A 24 -6.98 13.57 -8.35
CA ALA A 24 -8.22 14.29 -8.60
C ALA A 24 -8.43 14.69 -10.08
N PRO A 25 -7.40 15.12 -10.85
CA PRO A 25 -7.60 15.44 -12.26
C PRO A 25 -8.14 14.25 -13.09
N TYR A 26 -7.69 13.04 -12.82
CA TYR A 26 -8.15 11.83 -13.52
C TYR A 26 -9.52 11.37 -13.02
N GLN A 27 -9.78 11.50 -11.72
CA GLN A 27 -11.07 11.19 -11.10
C GLN A 27 -12.18 12.07 -11.71
N ARG A 28 -11.92 13.38 -11.86
CA ARG A 28 -12.86 14.33 -12.51
C ARG A 28 -13.11 14.02 -13.99
N ILE A 29 -12.08 13.59 -14.74
CA ILE A 29 -12.25 13.15 -16.13
C ILE A 29 -13.20 11.95 -16.20
N MET A 30 -13.00 10.96 -15.30
CA MET A 30 -13.84 9.76 -15.29
C MET A 30 -15.27 10.04 -14.85
N SER A 31 -15.47 10.82 -13.80
CA SER A 31 -16.81 11.17 -13.32
C SER A 31 -17.60 11.95 -14.37
N SER A 32 -16.96 12.91 -15.03
CA SER A 32 -17.57 13.67 -16.14
C SER A 32 -17.90 12.75 -17.33
N TYR A 33 -17.02 11.83 -17.69
CA TYR A 33 -17.25 10.86 -18.75
C TYR A 33 -18.40 9.89 -18.42
N ALA A 34 -18.45 9.41 -17.18
CA ALA A 34 -19.51 8.53 -16.67
C ALA A 34 -20.84 9.29 -16.45
N ARG A 35 -20.82 10.62 -16.37
CA ARG A 35 -21.95 11.48 -15.98
C ARG A 35 -22.49 11.13 -14.59
N SER A 36 -21.60 10.75 -13.66
CA SER A 36 -21.98 10.39 -12.30
C SER A 36 -22.07 11.62 -11.39
N ILE A 37 -22.80 11.47 -10.28
CA ILE A 37 -22.78 12.44 -9.18
C ILE A 37 -21.51 12.22 -8.40
N HIS A 38 -20.51 13.10 -8.58
CA HIS A 38 -19.17 12.92 -8.03
C HIS A 38 -18.97 13.65 -6.72
N HIS A 39 -18.47 12.93 -5.72
CA HIS A 39 -18.09 13.45 -4.41
C HIS A 39 -16.57 13.36 -4.25
N GLU A 40 -15.90 14.50 -4.38
CA GLU A 40 -14.46 14.62 -4.14
C GLU A 40 -14.21 14.96 -2.65
N ILE A 41 -13.61 14.04 -1.91
CA ILE A 41 -13.33 14.18 -0.49
C ILE A 41 -11.87 14.60 -0.35
N LYS A 42 -11.65 15.85 0.07
CA LYS A 42 -10.32 16.37 0.34
C LYS A 42 -9.89 15.97 1.74
N VAL A 43 -8.75 15.30 1.83
CA VAL A 43 -8.20 14.81 3.10
C VAL A 43 -6.91 15.56 3.42
N SER A 44 -6.93 16.25 4.53
CA SER A 44 -5.77 16.92 5.13
C SER A 44 -5.10 16.03 6.20
N ALA A 45 -3.91 16.41 6.65
CA ALA A 45 -3.25 15.75 7.78
C ALA A 45 -4.09 15.87 9.07
N GLY A 46 -4.80 16.98 9.27
CA GLY A 46 -5.73 17.16 10.41
C GLY A 46 -6.87 16.16 10.38
N ASP A 47 -7.52 15.97 9.23
CA ASP A 47 -8.60 14.97 9.08
C ASP A 47 -8.12 13.55 9.39
N VAL A 48 -6.87 13.24 9.03
CA VAL A 48 -6.26 11.96 9.36
C VAL A 48 -6.02 11.83 10.85
N VAL A 49 -5.46 12.84 11.51
CA VAL A 49 -5.23 12.83 12.98
C VAL A 49 -6.54 12.66 13.73
N ASP A 50 -7.59 13.38 13.34
CA ASP A 50 -8.92 13.33 13.96
C ASP A 50 -9.60 11.97 13.80
N SER A 51 -9.33 11.26 12.68
CA SER A 51 -9.95 9.97 12.38
C SER A 51 -9.09 8.77 12.80
N LEU A 52 -7.82 8.99 13.20
CA LEU A 52 -6.83 7.93 13.39
C LEU A 52 -7.21 6.96 14.50
N PHE A 53 -7.61 7.46 15.67
CA PHE A 53 -7.96 6.61 16.81
C PHE A 53 -9.20 5.75 16.51
N SER A 54 -10.23 6.34 15.89
CA SER A 54 -11.40 5.56 15.46
C SER A 54 -11.05 4.51 14.44
N THR A 55 -10.17 4.83 13.48
CA THR A 55 -9.71 3.86 12.49
C THR A 55 -8.97 2.70 13.15
N VAL A 56 -8.00 2.98 14.05
CA VAL A 56 -7.26 1.94 14.77
C VAL A 56 -8.20 1.07 15.61
N ALA A 57 -9.21 1.67 16.28
CA ALA A 57 -10.18 0.94 17.07
C ALA A 57 -11.04 -0.04 16.25
N HIS A 58 -11.37 0.30 14.98
CA HIS A 58 -12.15 -0.58 14.10
C HIS A 58 -11.32 -1.63 13.39
N LEU A 59 -10.00 -1.43 13.26
CA LEU A 59 -9.11 -2.39 12.61
C LEU A 59 -8.79 -3.60 13.49
N ASP A 60 -8.98 -3.53 14.81
CA ASP A 60 -8.70 -4.55 15.82
C ASP A 60 -7.23 -4.92 15.99
N GLU A 61 -6.42 -4.75 14.97
CA GLU A 61 -5.00 -5.09 14.94
C GLU A 61 -4.16 -3.94 14.35
N PRO A 62 -2.87 -3.83 14.71
CA PRO A 62 -2.02 -2.77 14.20
C PRO A 62 -1.71 -3.00 12.72
N THR A 63 -1.96 -1.99 11.90
CA THR A 63 -1.63 -2.01 10.46
C THR A 63 -0.57 -0.99 10.10
N GLY A 64 0.24 -1.31 9.08
CA GLY A 64 1.13 -0.35 8.43
C GLY A 64 0.52 0.32 7.20
N ASP A 65 -0.68 -0.07 6.77
CA ASP A 65 -1.31 0.48 5.57
C ASP A 65 -1.81 1.91 5.81
N GLY A 66 -1.16 2.86 5.15
CA GLY A 66 -1.54 4.26 5.21
C GLY A 66 -2.86 4.61 4.52
N ALA A 67 -3.44 3.70 3.73
CA ALA A 67 -4.72 3.93 3.08
C ALA A 67 -5.93 3.65 4.00
N ALA A 68 -5.73 3.04 5.16
CA ALA A 68 -6.81 2.70 6.08
C ALA A 68 -7.60 3.93 6.55
N VAL A 69 -6.90 4.99 6.99
CA VAL A 69 -7.56 6.22 7.48
C VAL A 69 -8.29 6.97 6.36
N PRO A 70 -7.71 7.21 5.17
CA PRO A 70 -8.44 7.77 4.04
C PRO A 70 -9.66 6.95 3.61
N SER A 71 -9.59 5.62 3.68
CA SER A 71 -10.74 4.74 3.37
C SER A 71 -11.85 4.89 4.41
N PHE A 72 -11.50 4.99 5.68
CA PHE A 72 -12.43 5.27 6.77
C PHE A 72 -13.14 6.63 6.58
N ILE A 73 -12.39 7.69 6.23
CA ILE A 73 -12.94 9.01 5.96
C ILE A 73 -13.87 8.98 4.73
N LEU A 74 -13.46 8.29 3.66
CA LEU A 74 -14.28 8.12 2.46
C LEU A 74 -15.62 7.46 2.82
N ALA A 75 -15.59 6.39 3.59
CA ALA A 75 -16.79 5.67 4.00
C ALA A 75 -17.74 6.54 4.85
N ARG A 76 -17.18 7.33 5.79
CA ARG A 76 -17.94 8.30 6.58
C ARG A 76 -18.74 9.27 5.70
N GLU A 77 -18.15 9.76 4.63
CA GLU A 77 -18.83 10.66 3.70
C GLU A 77 -19.81 9.93 2.79
N ALA A 78 -19.43 8.75 2.29
CA ALA A 78 -20.23 7.96 1.36
C ALA A 78 -21.54 7.43 2.00
N LYS A 79 -21.54 7.12 3.31
CA LYS A 79 -22.75 6.62 4.01
C LYS A 79 -23.94 7.57 3.93
N LYS A 80 -23.72 8.85 3.66
CA LYS A 80 -24.77 9.85 3.46
C LYS A 80 -25.61 9.62 2.20
N TYR A 81 -25.08 8.84 1.25
CA TYR A 81 -25.65 8.70 -0.09
C TYR A 81 -25.90 7.24 -0.49
N VAL A 82 -25.06 6.31 -0.04
CA VAL A 82 -25.11 4.92 -0.50
C VAL A 82 -24.89 3.95 0.65
N LYS A 83 -25.34 2.70 0.46
CA LYS A 83 -25.11 1.58 1.37
C LYS A 83 -24.09 0.57 0.83
N VAL A 84 -23.82 0.62 -0.47
CA VAL A 84 -22.91 -0.30 -1.17
C VAL A 84 -21.95 0.50 -2.03
N LEU A 85 -20.66 0.15 -1.96
CA LEU A 85 -19.60 0.69 -2.82
C LEU A 85 -19.02 -0.41 -3.70
N LEU A 86 -18.74 -0.06 -4.96
CA LEU A 86 -17.92 -0.88 -5.85
C LEU A 86 -16.49 -0.34 -5.84
N SER A 87 -15.53 -1.20 -5.54
CA SER A 87 -14.09 -0.87 -5.54
C SER A 87 -13.37 -1.57 -6.68
N GLY A 88 -12.35 -0.91 -7.22
CA GLY A 88 -11.47 -1.47 -8.26
C GLY A 88 -10.34 -2.35 -7.72
N GLU A 89 -10.31 -2.65 -6.43
CA GLU A 89 -9.28 -3.51 -5.84
C GLU A 89 -9.37 -4.94 -6.37
N GLY A 90 -8.24 -5.65 -6.37
CA GLY A 90 -8.09 -6.95 -6.99
C GLY A 90 -7.62 -6.90 -8.45
N GLY A 91 -7.82 -5.78 -9.13
CA GLY A 91 -7.41 -5.65 -10.53
C GLY A 91 -5.89 -5.70 -10.74
N ASP A 92 -5.13 -5.21 -9.79
CA ASP A 92 -3.66 -5.20 -9.85
C ASP A 92 -3.08 -6.60 -9.62
N GLU A 93 -3.67 -7.38 -8.75
CA GLU A 93 -3.33 -8.77 -8.47
C GLU A 93 -3.66 -9.66 -9.68
N VAL A 94 -4.88 -9.54 -10.19
CA VAL A 94 -5.39 -10.37 -11.28
C VAL A 94 -4.66 -10.09 -12.59
N PHE A 95 -4.36 -8.82 -12.90
CA PHE A 95 -3.79 -8.39 -14.19
C PHE A 95 -2.34 -7.92 -14.13
N ASN A 96 -1.60 -8.22 -13.05
CA ASN A 96 -0.17 -7.92 -12.90
C ASN A 96 0.18 -6.44 -13.08
N ALA A 97 -0.42 -5.55 -12.31
CA ALA A 97 -0.20 -4.12 -12.47
C ALA A 97 0.81 -3.50 -11.51
N TYR A 98 1.16 -4.17 -10.41
CA TYR A 98 2.08 -3.63 -9.42
C TYR A 98 3.47 -3.36 -9.97
N GLU A 99 4.12 -2.33 -9.44
CA GLU A 99 5.52 -2.02 -9.75
C GLU A 99 6.45 -3.19 -9.38
N THR A 100 6.10 -3.97 -8.36
CA THR A 100 6.83 -5.18 -7.96
C THR A 100 6.78 -6.29 -9.02
N HIS A 101 5.67 -6.42 -9.77
CA HIS A 101 5.58 -7.33 -10.91
C HIS A 101 6.53 -6.92 -12.05
N ARG A 102 6.63 -5.61 -12.30
CA ARG A 102 7.59 -5.06 -13.28
C ARG A 102 9.02 -5.25 -12.80
N ALA A 103 9.28 -4.98 -11.51
CA ALA A 103 10.58 -5.20 -10.89
C ALA A 103 11.02 -6.67 -10.99
N TYR A 104 10.10 -7.63 -10.80
CA TYR A 104 10.36 -9.05 -11.02
C TYR A 104 10.90 -9.34 -12.45
N LYS A 105 10.21 -8.85 -13.48
CA LYS A 105 10.66 -9.02 -14.86
C LYS A 105 11.99 -8.31 -15.13
N ALA A 106 12.13 -7.09 -14.64
CA ALA A 106 13.36 -6.31 -14.77
C ALA A 106 14.54 -6.99 -14.08
N ARG A 107 14.36 -7.57 -12.88
CA ARG A 107 15.37 -8.32 -12.15
C ARG A 107 15.92 -9.49 -12.96
N ARG A 108 15.05 -10.26 -13.61
CA ARG A 108 15.50 -11.40 -14.45
C ARG A 108 16.43 -10.95 -15.58
N LEU A 109 16.09 -9.85 -16.25
CA LEU A 109 16.94 -9.26 -17.30
C LEU A 109 18.23 -8.66 -16.71
N TYR A 110 18.09 -7.93 -15.60
CA TYR A 110 19.22 -7.31 -14.90
C TYR A 110 20.26 -8.35 -14.47
N ARG A 111 19.84 -9.44 -13.84
CA ARG A 111 20.75 -10.52 -13.42
C ARG A 111 21.33 -11.31 -14.60
N LYS A 112 20.59 -11.43 -15.71
CA LYS A 112 21.04 -12.12 -16.92
C LYS A 112 22.14 -11.34 -17.65
N TYR A 113 22.00 -10.03 -17.76
CA TYR A 113 22.87 -9.21 -18.63
C TYR A 113 23.97 -8.46 -17.87
N PHE A 114 23.83 -8.24 -16.58
CA PHE A 114 24.80 -7.51 -15.78
C PHE A 114 25.56 -8.45 -14.84
N PRO A 115 26.90 -8.57 -15.01
CA PRO A 115 27.74 -9.34 -14.10
C PRO A 115 27.77 -8.71 -12.70
N LYS A 116 28.13 -9.49 -11.66
CA LYS A 116 28.08 -9.05 -10.25
C LYS A 116 28.83 -7.73 -10.00
N ALA A 117 30.00 -7.55 -10.61
CA ALA A 117 30.78 -6.31 -10.47
C ALA A 117 30.02 -5.06 -10.99
N ALA A 118 29.36 -5.18 -12.16
CA ALA A 118 28.55 -4.10 -12.70
C ALA A 118 27.33 -3.79 -11.80
N ARG A 119 26.68 -4.83 -11.26
CA ARG A 119 25.55 -4.69 -10.35
C ARG A 119 25.98 -4.00 -9.04
N SER A 120 27.13 -4.36 -8.49
CA SER A 120 27.69 -3.68 -7.30
C SER A 120 27.95 -2.20 -7.55
N LEU A 121 28.47 -1.84 -8.73
CA LEU A 121 28.66 -0.43 -9.11
C LEU A 121 27.31 0.30 -9.24
N ILE A 122 26.31 -0.29 -9.89
CA ILE A 122 24.96 0.28 -10.01
C ILE A 122 24.34 0.48 -8.63
N SER A 123 24.48 -0.50 -7.73
CA SER A 123 24.01 -0.39 -6.34
C SER A 123 24.69 0.77 -5.60
N ALA A 124 26.03 0.91 -5.72
CA ALA A 124 26.74 2.03 -5.10
C ALA A 124 26.27 3.39 -5.63
N LEU A 125 26.05 3.51 -6.94
CA LEU A 125 25.49 4.73 -7.55
C LEU A 125 24.06 5.01 -7.07
N ALA A 126 23.21 3.98 -6.95
CA ALA A 126 21.86 4.14 -6.40
C ALA A 126 21.89 4.67 -4.96
N HIS A 127 22.80 4.15 -4.12
CA HIS A 127 22.93 4.60 -2.73
C HIS A 127 23.51 6.02 -2.60
N ALA A 128 24.23 6.49 -3.60
CA ALA A 128 24.73 7.87 -3.66
C ALA A 128 23.66 8.91 -4.03
N LEU A 129 22.47 8.46 -4.49
CA LEU A 129 21.38 9.40 -4.80
C LEU A 129 20.85 10.10 -3.54
N PRO A 130 20.56 11.41 -3.62
CA PRO A 130 20.00 12.16 -2.50
C PRO A 130 18.61 11.65 -2.15
N VAL A 131 18.32 11.59 -0.85
CA VAL A 131 17.02 11.12 -0.34
C VAL A 131 15.94 12.16 -0.65
N SER A 132 14.80 11.68 -1.13
CA SER A 132 13.62 12.50 -1.39
C SER A 132 12.37 11.87 -0.74
N HIS A 133 11.51 12.70 -0.17
CA HIS A 133 10.26 12.29 0.47
C HIS A 133 9.05 12.32 -0.48
N ARG A 134 9.29 12.37 -1.79
CA ARG A 134 8.22 12.29 -2.81
C ARG A 134 7.78 10.84 -3.00
N LYS A 135 6.54 10.66 -3.41
CA LYS A 135 6.01 9.34 -3.76
C LYS A 135 6.87 8.69 -4.85
N LEU A 136 7.29 7.44 -4.62
CA LEU A 136 8.12 6.66 -5.57
C LEU A 136 9.32 7.46 -6.11
N SER A 137 10.02 8.16 -5.22
CA SER A 137 11.21 8.93 -5.61
C SER A 137 12.28 8.05 -6.27
N LEU A 138 13.07 8.64 -7.16
CA LEU A 138 14.09 7.91 -7.91
C LEU A 138 15.08 7.18 -7.00
N ASP A 139 15.50 7.82 -5.91
CA ASP A 139 16.42 7.21 -4.94
C ASP A 139 15.78 6.00 -4.24
N PHE A 140 14.52 6.12 -3.82
CA PHE A 140 13.78 5.02 -3.20
C PHE A 140 13.67 3.82 -4.16
N VAL A 141 13.21 4.06 -5.39
CA VAL A 141 13.03 3.00 -6.39
C VAL A 141 14.36 2.35 -6.77
N ALA A 142 15.41 3.16 -7.02
CA ALA A 142 16.71 2.65 -7.43
C ALA A 142 17.41 1.83 -6.33
N LYS A 143 17.41 2.32 -5.08
CA LYS A 143 17.98 1.60 -3.92
C LYS A 143 17.24 0.28 -3.69
N ARG A 144 15.90 0.33 -3.57
CA ARG A 144 15.07 -0.86 -3.34
C ARG A 144 15.22 -1.89 -4.47
N PHE A 145 15.25 -1.44 -5.72
CA PHE A 145 15.45 -2.34 -6.86
C PHE A 145 16.83 -3.01 -6.80
N ALA A 146 17.90 -2.23 -6.61
CA ALA A 146 19.26 -2.77 -6.55
C ALA A 146 19.43 -3.80 -5.42
N GLU A 147 18.95 -3.48 -4.21
CA GLU A 147 19.02 -4.37 -3.05
C GLU A 147 18.21 -5.66 -3.26
N GLY A 148 16.96 -5.54 -3.69
CA GLY A 148 16.11 -6.71 -3.95
C GLY A 148 16.61 -7.58 -5.12
N CYS A 149 17.31 -7.00 -6.10
CA CYS A 149 17.92 -7.77 -7.19
C CYS A 149 19.06 -8.71 -6.74
N GLU A 150 19.71 -8.42 -5.62
CA GLU A 150 20.80 -9.26 -5.09
C GLU A 150 20.29 -10.46 -4.28
N LEU A 151 19.05 -10.42 -3.81
CA LEU A 151 18.45 -11.58 -3.15
C LEU A 151 18.37 -12.76 -4.12
N GLU A 152 18.65 -13.95 -3.66
CA GLU A 152 18.72 -15.12 -4.54
C GLU A 152 17.36 -15.60 -5.00
N HIS A 153 16.40 -15.64 -4.08
CA HIS A 153 15.07 -16.17 -4.33
C HIS A 153 14.09 -15.10 -4.85
N ASP A 154 13.25 -15.47 -5.83
CA ASP A 154 12.29 -14.55 -6.45
C ASP A 154 11.22 -14.04 -5.47
N ALA A 155 10.73 -14.90 -4.58
CA ALA A 155 9.78 -14.50 -3.54
C ALA A 155 10.41 -13.54 -2.53
N ALA A 156 11.64 -13.81 -2.07
CA ALA A 156 12.35 -12.91 -1.16
C ALA A 156 12.54 -11.51 -1.79
N ALA A 157 12.94 -11.45 -3.07
CA ALA A 157 13.07 -10.18 -3.78
C ALA A 157 11.72 -9.45 -3.88
N HIS A 158 10.65 -10.17 -4.21
CA HIS A 158 9.30 -9.59 -4.34
C HIS A 158 8.82 -9.01 -3.01
N ILE A 159 8.92 -9.76 -1.92
CA ILE A 159 8.52 -9.29 -0.60
C ILE A 159 9.42 -8.16 -0.10
N TYR A 160 10.72 -8.20 -0.37
CA TYR A 160 11.63 -7.12 -0.06
C TYR A 160 11.15 -5.78 -0.64
N TRP A 161 10.66 -5.76 -1.88
CA TRP A 161 10.12 -4.54 -2.50
C TRP A 161 8.81 -4.05 -1.88
N ARG A 162 8.09 -4.92 -1.15
CA ARG A 162 6.85 -4.58 -0.43
C ARG A 162 7.07 -4.23 1.04
N TYR A 163 8.16 -4.65 1.65
CA TYR A 163 8.41 -4.41 3.06
C TYR A 163 8.33 -2.93 3.44
N THR A 164 7.59 -2.67 4.49
CA THR A 164 7.66 -1.41 5.23
C THR A 164 8.84 -1.41 6.18
N LEU A 165 9.07 -2.53 6.88
CA LEU A 165 10.19 -2.78 7.76
C LEU A 165 10.93 -4.04 7.29
N THR A 166 12.24 -3.95 7.10
CA THR A 166 13.08 -5.14 6.83
C THR A 166 13.21 -6.01 8.08
N GLU A 167 13.59 -7.28 7.92
CA GLU A 167 13.84 -8.17 9.05
C GLU A 167 14.89 -7.60 10.02
N GLU A 168 15.93 -6.94 9.51
CA GLU A 168 16.95 -6.27 10.31
C GLU A 168 16.36 -5.11 11.11
N GLN A 169 15.53 -4.27 10.48
CA GLN A 169 14.83 -3.17 11.17
C GLN A 169 13.88 -3.70 12.24
N LYS A 170 13.12 -4.78 11.97
CA LYS A 170 12.26 -5.41 12.98
C LYS A 170 13.08 -5.89 14.19
N LYS A 171 14.18 -6.58 13.94
CA LYS A 171 15.09 -7.06 15.02
C LYS A 171 15.65 -5.91 15.86
N SER A 172 15.99 -4.79 15.26
CA SER A 172 16.48 -3.61 15.99
C SER A 172 15.40 -2.90 16.80
N LEU A 173 14.16 -2.91 16.30
CA LEU A 173 13.01 -2.28 16.95
C LEU A 173 12.47 -3.07 18.15
N LEU A 174 12.76 -4.38 18.24
CA LEU A 174 12.29 -5.23 19.32
C LEU A 174 13.31 -5.26 20.49
N ARG A 175 12.81 -5.28 21.72
CA ARG A 175 13.62 -5.40 22.95
C ARG A 175 14.04 -6.84 23.27
N PHE A 176 13.44 -7.80 22.59
CA PHE A 176 13.72 -9.22 22.75
C PHE A 176 13.87 -9.87 21.37
N PRO A 177 14.51 -11.04 21.28
CA PRO A 177 14.59 -11.76 20.02
C PRO A 177 13.19 -11.96 19.44
N ALA A 178 13.01 -11.56 18.18
CA ALA A 178 11.76 -11.82 17.48
C ALA A 178 11.43 -13.31 17.56
N PRO A 179 10.14 -13.67 17.71
CA PRO A 179 9.74 -15.07 17.57
C PRO A 179 10.32 -15.65 16.29
N ALA A 180 10.58 -16.96 16.26
CA ALA A 180 11.28 -17.65 15.19
C ALA A 180 10.55 -17.67 13.82
N VAL A 181 9.61 -16.76 13.58
CA VAL A 181 8.95 -16.61 12.29
C VAL A 181 9.81 -15.73 11.39
N ASP A 182 10.52 -16.38 10.50
CA ASP A 182 11.21 -15.74 9.38
C ASP A 182 10.19 -15.45 8.27
N THR A 183 9.89 -14.16 8.08
CA THR A 183 8.89 -13.74 7.08
C THR A 183 9.34 -14.12 5.67
N ASP A 184 10.63 -13.96 5.34
CA ASP A 184 11.16 -14.35 4.03
C ASP A 184 10.94 -15.84 3.78
N ARG A 185 11.21 -16.67 4.79
CA ARG A 185 11.04 -18.12 4.71
C ARG A 185 9.58 -18.52 4.49
N LEU A 186 8.64 -17.84 5.17
CA LEU A 186 7.20 -18.07 4.97
C LEU A 186 6.81 -17.88 3.50
N PHE A 187 7.24 -16.79 2.88
CA PHE A 187 6.91 -16.48 1.49
C PHE A 187 7.67 -17.36 0.49
N ILE A 188 8.92 -17.71 0.76
CA ILE A 188 9.70 -18.66 -0.05
C ILE A 188 9.00 -20.01 -0.07
N ASP A 189 8.65 -20.57 1.08
CA ASP A 189 7.99 -21.85 1.19
C ASP A 189 6.61 -21.87 0.52
N ALA A 190 5.87 -20.76 0.61
CA ALA A 190 4.60 -20.62 -0.08
C ALA A 190 4.77 -20.58 -1.60
N TYR A 191 5.74 -19.82 -2.10
CA TYR A 191 6.06 -19.71 -3.53
C TYR A 191 6.48 -21.06 -4.14
N ASP A 192 7.35 -21.81 -3.45
CA ASP A 192 7.87 -23.08 -3.94
C ASP A 192 6.81 -24.17 -4.02
N LYS A 193 5.81 -24.14 -3.14
CA LYS A 193 4.68 -25.07 -3.12
C LYS A 193 3.61 -24.77 -4.19
N MET A 194 3.69 -23.61 -4.87
CA MET A 194 2.68 -23.25 -5.88
C MET A 194 2.83 -24.10 -7.15
N PRO A 195 1.73 -24.63 -7.71
CA PRO A 195 1.75 -25.54 -8.85
C PRO A 195 1.96 -24.87 -10.21
N TYR A 196 2.35 -23.60 -10.24
CA TYR A 196 2.54 -22.85 -11.48
C TYR A 196 3.99 -22.97 -11.97
N PRO A 197 4.20 -23.27 -13.28
CA PRO A 197 5.55 -23.32 -13.86
C PRO A 197 6.19 -21.92 -14.01
N ASP A 198 5.37 -20.89 -14.17
CA ASP A 198 5.79 -19.52 -14.38
C ASP A 198 5.91 -18.75 -13.08
N GLY A 199 7.06 -18.10 -12.88
CA GLY A 199 7.34 -17.35 -11.65
C GLY A 199 6.48 -16.11 -11.46
N LEU A 200 6.02 -15.45 -12.54
CA LEU A 200 5.12 -14.29 -12.40
C LEU A 200 3.74 -14.71 -11.90
N ASN A 201 3.26 -15.89 -12.31
CA ASN A 201 2.03 -16.46 -11.76
C ASN A 201 2.17 -16.78 -10.27
N ARG A 202 3.33 -17.33 -9.85
CA ARG A 202 3.60 -17.58 -8.43
C ARG A 202 3.63 -16.28 -7.63
N ILE A 203 4.26 -15.22 -8.17
CA ILE A 203 4.26 -13.88 -7.55
C ILE A 203 2.84 -13.32 -7.41
N SER A 204 2.00 -13.41 -8.47
CA SER A 204 0.61 -12.98 -8.39
C SER A 204 -0.18 -13.73 -7.33
N GLN A 205 0.07 -15.03 -7.19
CA GLN A 205 -0.60 -15.86 -6.17
C GLN A 205 -0.13 -15.52 -4.75
N LEU A 206 1.13 -15.13 -4.57
CA LEU A 206 1.60 -14.59 -3.28
C LEU A 206 0.82 -13.32 -2.93
N ASP A 207 0.70 -12.39 -3.89
CA ASP A 207 -0.04 -11.16 -3.67
C ASP A 207 -1.52 -11.42 -3.36
N MET A 208 -2.18 -12.30 -4.12
CA MET A 208 -3.57 -12.70 -3.87
C MET A 208 -3.76 -13.32 -2.48
N ARG A 209 -2.84 -14.20 -2.08
CA ARG A 209 -2.99 -14.99 -0.84
C ARG A 209 -2.69 -14.21 0.43
N TYR A 210 -1.73 -13.31 0.37
CA TYR A 210 -1.23 -12.60 1.56
C TYR A 210 -1.58 -11.11 1.48
N TYR A 211 -1.08 -10.39 0.50
CA TYR A 211 -1.27 -8.95 0.43
C TYR A 211 -2.74 -8.57 0.21
N PHE A 212 -3.42 -9.24 -0.72
CA PHE A 212 -4.83 -8.96 -1.00
C PHE A 212 -5.73 -9.34 0.18
N ILE A 213 -5.59 -10.57 0.71
CA ILE A 213 -6.48 -11.08 1.76
C ILE A 213 -6.15 -10.44 3.12
N ASP A 214 -4.87 -10.47 3.53
CA ASP A 214 -4.47 -10.13 4.90
C ASP A 214 -4.23 -8.62 5.11
N ASP A 215 -4.12 -7.81 4.03
CA ASP A 215 -3.98 -6.37 4.12
C ASP A 215 -5.15 -5.64 3.47
N LEU A 216 -5.31 -5.75 2.12
CA LEU A 216 -6.30 -4.95 1.40
C LEU A 216 -7.74 -5.26 1.81
N MET A 217 -8.10 -6.55 1.96
CA MET A 217 -9.45 -6.93 2.34
C MET A 217 -9.76 -6.60 3.79
N VAL A 218 -8.84 -6.85 4.71
CA VAL A 218 -8.99 -6.48 6.13
C VAL A 218 -9.19 -4.97 6.27
N LYS A 219 -8.33 -4.19 5.63
CA LYS A 219 -8.46 -2.73 5.61
C LYS A 219 -9.82 -2.27 5.08
N ASN A 220 -10.21 -2.76 3.89
CA ASN A 220 -11.46 -2.32 3.27
C ASN A 220 -12.68 -2.74 4.07
N ASP A 221 -12.74 -4.01 4.48
CA ASP A 221 -13.87 -4.51 5.26
C ASP A 221 -14.02 -3.69 6.54
N ARG A 222 -12.98 -3.62 7.36
CA ARG A 222 -13.07 -2.98 8.68
C ARG A 222 -13.22 -1.46 8.61
N SER A 223 -12.44 -0.77 7.76
CA SER A 223 -12.52 0.69 7.66
C SER A 223 -13.82 1.18 7.04
N ILE A 224 -14.36 0.47 6.05
CA ILE A 224 -15.56 0.89 5.34
C ILE A 224 -16.81 0.41 6.09
N MET A 225 -16.80 -0.82 6.60
CA MET A 225 -17.89 -1.37 7.39
C MET A 225 -18.07 -0.65 8.74
N ALA A 226 -17.03 0.03 9.27
CA ALA A 226 -17.16 0.93 10.40
C ALA A 226 -18.29 1.98 10.25
N HIS A 227 -18.64 2.30 9.01
CA HIS A 227 -19.71 3.22 8.64
C HIS A 227 -20.92 2.51 8.02
N SER A 228 -21.09 1.21 8.26
CA SER A 228 -22.22 0.39 7.76
C SER A 228 -22.36 0.41 6.23
N ILE A 229 -21.22 0.48 5.50
CA ILE A 229 -21.16 0.40 4.05
C ILE A 229 -20.56 -0.94 3.64
N GLU A 230 -21.25 -1.64 2.76
CA GLU A 230 -20.79 -2.86 2.12
C GLU A 230 -19.90 -2.56 0.91
N THR A 231 -18.72 -3.16 0.82
CA THR A 231 -17.85 -3.04 -0.35
C THR A 231 -17.93 -4.30 -1.21
N ARG A 232 -17.99 -4.13 -2.53
CA ARG A 232 -17.94 -5.20 -3.51
C ARG A 232 -16.79 -4.98 -4.48
N PHE A 233 -16.15 -6.07 -4.88
CA PHE A 233 -14.93 -6.11 -5.69
C PHE A 233 -15.17 -6.86 -7.00
N PRO A 234 -15.61 -6.19 -8.07
CA PRO A 234 -15.93 -6.85 -9.34
C PRO A 234 -14.77 -7.64 -9.95
N TYR A 235 -13.52 -7.25 -9.69
CA TYR A 235 -12.34 -8.01 -10.14
C TYR A 235 -12.16 -9.34 -9.40
N MET A 236 -12.79 -9.50 -8.25
CA MET A 236 -12.75 -10.72 -7.44
C MET A 236 -13.93 -11.65 -7.69
N ASP A 237 -14.76 -11.33 -8.68
CA ASP A 237 -15.75 -12.30 -9.14
C ASP A 237 -15.08 -13.58 -9.62
N ASP A 238 -15.60 -14.72 -9.21
CA ASP A 238 -15.06 -16.05 -9.51
C ASP A 238 -14.81 -16.27 -11.01
N ALA A 239 -15.72 -15.78 -11.87
CA ALA A 239 -15.56 -15.91 -13.31
C ALA A 239 -14.41 -15.06 -13.84
N VAL A 240 -14.23 -13.85 -13.30
CA VAL A 240 -13.13 -12.95 -13.68
C VAL A 240 -11.78 -13.53 -13.24
N VAL A 241 -11.67 -13.97 -12.00
CA VAL A 241 -10.43 -14.57 -11.45
C VAL A 241 -10.05 -15.84 -12.21
N LYS A 242 -11.01 -16.76 -12.42
CA LYS A 242 -10.79 -17.99 -13.17
C LYS A 242 -10.38 -17.72 -14.62
N PHE A 243 -11.06 -16.80 -15.29
CA PHE A 243 -10.70 -16.40 -16.65
C PHE A 243 -9.30 -15.78 -16.70
N ALA A 244 -9.00 -14.82 -15.84
CA ALA A 244 -7.71 -14.16 -15.81
C ALA A 244 -6.54 -15.12 -15.51
N ALA A 245 -6.77 -16.16 -14.72
CA ALA A 245 -5.79 -17.21 -14.45
C ALA A 245 -5.43 -18.03 -15.72
N THR A 246 -6.30 -18.09 -16.74
CA THR A 246 -6.01 -18.71 -18.03
C THR A 246 -5.18 -17.84 -18.97
N ILE A 247 -5.08 -16.54 -18.69
CA ILE A 247 -4.35 -15.58 -19.55
C ILE A 247 -2.85 -15.70 -19.30
N PRO A 248 -2.02 -15.91 -20.34
CA PRO A 248 -0.59 -15.96 -20.18
C PRO A 248 -0.03 -14.70 -19.50
N PRO A 249 0.96 -14.83 -18.59
CA PRO A 249 1.54 -13.70 -17.87
C PRO A 249 2.07 -12.59 -18.77
N GLU A 250 2.60 -12.95 -19.96
CA GLU A 250 3.13 -12.01 -20.96
C GLU A 250 2.04 -11.11 -21.57
N VAL A 251 0.80 -11.58 -21.57
CA VAL A 251 -0.37 -10.82 -22.05
C VAL A 251 -0.95 -9.94 -20.95
N ARG A 252 -0.84 -10.34 -19.70
CA ARG A 252 -1.24 -9.51 -18.56
C ARG A 252 -0.23 -8.39 -18.30
N LEU A 253 1.08 -8.71 -18.32
CA LEU A 253 2.19 -7.76 -18.19
C LEU A 253 3.06 -7.78 -19.46
N LYS A 254 2.75 -6.92 -20.43
CA LYS A 254 3.50 -6.83 -21.70
C LYS A 254 4.80 -6.06 -21.54
N GLY A 255 5.92 -6.70 -21.86
CA GLY A 255 7.26 -6.10 -21.69
C GLY A 255 7.54 -5.77 -20.21
N LEU A 256 8.23 -4.66 -19.97
CA LEU A 256 8.57 -4.18 -18.62
C LEU A 256 7.57 -3.17 -18.05
N PHE A 257 6.76 -2.51 -18.89
CA PHE A 257 5.95 -1.36 -18.47
C PHE A 257 4.45 -1.54 -18.71
N GLY A 258 4.04 -2.60 -19.41
CA GLY A 258 2.65 -2.79 -19.83
C GLY A 258 1.81 -3.61 -18.84
N GLY A 259 1.75 -3.23 -17.56
CA GLY A 259 0.82 -3.82 -16.61
C GLY A 259 -0.65 -3.62 -17.01
N ARG A 260 -1.52 -4.58 -16.68
CA ARG A 260 -2.93 -4.64 -17.10
C ARG A 260 -3.10 -4.57 -18.63
N TYR A 261 -2.15 -5.10 -19.40
CA TYR A 261 -2.15 -4.87 -20.85
C TYR A 261 -3.43 -5.34 -21.52
N ILE A 262 -3.83 -6.60 -21.30
CA ILE A 262 -5.04 -7.14 -21.93
C ILE A 262 -6.31 -6.43 -21.45
N GLU A 263 -6.41 -6.13 -20.16
CA GLU A 263 -7.51 -5.36 -19.60
C GLU A 263 -7.60 -3.97 -20.26
N LYS A 264 -6.47 -3.25 -20.35
CA LYS A 264 -6.41 -1.97 -21.01
C LYS A 264 -6.85 -2.05 -22.48
N GLN A 265 -6.44 -3.09 -23.22
CA GLN A 265 -6.88 -3.27 -24.60
C GLN A 265 -8.39 -3.50 -24.69
N ALA A 266 -8.96 -4.33 -23.81
CA ALA A 266 -10.39 -4.60 -23.76
C ALA A 266 -11.20 -3.34 -23.39
N LEU A 267 -10.69 -2.52 -22.47
CA LEU A 267 -11.38 -1.32 -22.00
C LEU A 267 -11.15 -0.08 -22.89
N LYS A 268 -10.20 -0.13 -23.82
CA LYS A 268 -9.86 1.01 -24.69
C LYS A 268 -11.04 1.65 -25.39
N PRO A 269 -12.04 0.91 -25.93
CA PRO A 269 -13.21 1.52 -26.56
C PRO A 269 -14.13 2.26 -25.58
N PHE A 270 -14.04 1.95 -24.28
CA PHE A 270 -14.94 2.40 -23.23
C PHE A 270 -14.33 3.49 -22.33
N LEU A 271 -13.06 3.86 -22.52
CA LEU A 271 -12.37 4.80 -21.64
C LEU A 271 -11.84 6.02 -22.41
N PRO A 272 -11.84 7.21 -21.77
CA PRO A 272 -11.17 8.37 -22.34
C PRO A 272 -9.67 8.12 -22.54
N ALA A 273 -9.10 8.64 -23.64
CA ALA A 273 -7.68 8.44 -23.96
C ALA A 273 -6.73 8.88 -22.85
N LYS A 274 -7.06 9.95 -22.12
CA LYS A 274 -6.25 10.43 -20.97
C LYS A 274 -6.20 9.42 -19.82
N ILE A 275 -7.26 8.66 -19.60
CA ILE A 275 -7.32 7.61 -18.57
C ILE A 275 -6.53 6.39 -19.01
N PHE A 276 -6.68 5.99 -20.28
CA PHE A 276 -6.00 4.85 -20.84
C PHE A 276 -4.46 4.98 -20.75
N ASN A 277 -3.92 6.17 -20.99
CA ASN A 277 -2.49 6.44 -21.06
C ASN A 277 -1.86 6.84 -19.72
N ARG A 278 -2.63 6.93 -18.62
CA ARG A 278 -2.09 7.32 -17.32
C ARG A 278 -1.27 6.21 -16.67
N THR A 279 -0.33 6.62 -15.81
CA THR A 279 0.30 5.72 -14.84
C THR A 279 -0.64 5.51 -13.65
N ASN A 280 -0.80 4.27 -13.21
CA ASN A 280 -1.58 3.98 -12.00
C ASN A 280 -0.85 4.50 -10.77
N MET A 281 -1.62 5.10 -9.86
CA MET A 281 -1.15 5.51 -8.54
C MET A 281 -2.13 4.94 -7.52
N GLY A 282 -1.62 4.15 -6.56
CA GLY A 282 -2.45 3.65 -5.46
C GLY A 282 -2.81 4.74 -4.47
N LEU A 283 -3.90 4.54 -3.71
CA LEU A 283 -4.23 5.40 -2.58
C LEU A 283 -3.14 5.24 -1.50
N GLU A 284 -2.48 6.31 -1.18
CA GLU A 284 -1.42 6.36 -0.17
C GLU A 284 -1.36 7.76 0.45
N MET A 285 -1.10 7.82 1.75
CA MET A 285 -0.87 9.09 2.43
C MET A 285 0.58 9.55 2.28
N PRO A 286 0.84 10.86 2.26
CA PRO A 286 2.18 11.42 2.21
C PRO A 286 2.87 11.40 3.60
N HIS A 287 3.05 10.20 4.19
CA HIS A 287 3.61 10.02 5.54
C HIS A 287 4.90 10.79 5.74
N SER A 288 5.81 10.72 4.75
CA SER A 288 7.14 11.29 4.85
C SER A 288 7.13 12.81 4.91
N SER A 289 6.30 13.47 4.10
CA SER A 289 6.19 14.94 4.12
C SER A 289 5.38 15.43 5.33
N TRP A 290 4.32 14.72 5.72
CA TRP A 290 3.48 15.08 6.86
C TRP A 290 4.18 14.88 8.21
N PHE A 291 5.22 14.06 8.27
CA PHE A 291 6.06 13.94 9.47
C PHE A 291 6.62 15.28 9.94
N PHE A 292 7.00 16.16 9.01
CA PHE A 292 7.54 17.49 9.33
C PHE A 292 6.45 18.56 9.54
N GLY A 293 5.23 18.27 9.14
CA GLY A 293 4.10 19.20 9.14
C GLY A 293 2.94 18.70 9.98
N GLY A 294 1.88 18.25 9.33
CA GLY A 294 0.60 17.92 9.97
C GLY A 294 0.63 16.83 11.04
N PHE A 295 1.62 15.93 11.01
CA PHE A 295 1.78 14.89 12.05
C PHE A 295 2.81 15.24 13.12
N LYS A 296 3.44 16.41 13.08
CA LYS A 296 4.52 16.76 14.00
C LYS A 296 4.13 16.59 15.47
N ASP A 297 3.00 17.14 15.87
CA ASP A 297 2.57 17.10 17.28
C ASP A 297 2.19 15.68 17.71
N LEU A 298 1.57 14.90 16.81
CA LEU A 298 1.27 13.49 17.04
C LEU A 298 2.56 12.68 17.30
N PHE A 299 3.57 12.84 16.47
CA PHE A 299 4.84 12.16 16.65
C PHE A 299 5.61 12.66 17.89
N MET A 300 5.54 13.93 18.21
CA MET A 300 6.15 14.45 19.43
C MET A 300 5.51 13.86 20.69
N LYS A 301 4.21 13.63 20.67
CA LYS A 301 3.46 13.01 21.76
C LYS A 301 3.82 11.53 21.94
N TYR A 302 3.84 10.76 20.86
CA TYR A 302 3.93 9.29 20.93
C TYR A 302 5.35 8.72 20.80
N PHE A 303 6.33 9.49 20.32
CA PHE A 303 7.72 9.03 20.21
C PHE A 303 8.61 9.50 21.37
N THR A 304 8.04 9.67 22.55
CA THR A 304 8.80 9.81 23.80
C THR A 304 9.28 8.44 24.28
N LYS A 305 10.31 8.41 25.13
CA LYS A 305 10.83 7.16 25.69
C LYS A 305 9.72 6.40 26.44
N GLU A 306 8.95 7.11 27.23
CA GLU A 306 7.85 6.54 28.00
C GLU A 306 6.81 5.85 27.09
N GLN A 307 6.33 6.51 26.05
CA GLN A 307 5.31 5.98 25.16
C GLN A 307 5.81 4.79 24.34
N VAL A 308 7.02 4.89 23.79
CA VAL A 308 7.62 3.80 22.99
C VAL A 308 7.88 2.55 23.82
N GLU A 309 8.42 2.71 25.03
CA GLU A 309 8.78 1.58 25.88
C GLU A 309 7.63 1.04 26.74
N ARG A 310 6.48 1.72 26.76
CA ARG A 310 5.29 1.35 27.56
C ARG A 310 4.82 -0.07 27.32
N SER A 311 4.87 -0.53 26.08
CA SER A 311 4.50 -1.91 25.74
C SER A 311 5.49 -2.96 26.24
N GLY A 312 6.71 -2.58 26.62
CA GLY A 312 7.81 -3.50 26.87
C GLY A 312 8.39 -4.15 25.59
N ILE A 313 7.80 -3.90 24.44
CA ILE A 313 8.12 -4.56 23.15
C ILE A 313 9.12 -3.74 22.33
N LEU A 314 8.91 -2.43 22.23
CA LEU A 314 9.71 -1.56 21.37
C LEU A 314 10.95 -1.02 22.05
N ASN A 315 12.02 -0.88 21.27
CA ASN A 315 13.28 -0.27 21.67
C ASN A 315 13.28 1.22 21.28
N TYR A 316 13.32 2.10 22.28
CA TYR A 316 13.32 3.55 22.06
C TYR A 316 14.51 4.04 21.24
N ASP A 317 15.71 3.54 21.47
CA ASP A 317 16.91 4.01 20.76
C ASP A 317 16.83 3.68 19.26
N ALA A 318 16.24 2.55 18.90
CA ALA A 318 15.99 2.19 17.50
C ALA A 318 14.94 3.12 16.88
N VAL A 319 13.83 3.41 17.57
CA VAL A 319 12.82 4.37 17.08
C VAL A 319 13.42 5.77 16.94
N LYS A 320 14.22 6.22 17.91
CA LYS A 320 14.93 7.49 17.85
C LYS A 320 15.90 7.59 16.66
N THR A 321 16.55 6.47 16.32
CA THR A 321 17.41 6.40 15.13
C THR A 321 16.60 6.56 13.84
N LEU A 322 15.46 5.89 13.69
CA LEU A 322 14.56 6.06 12.53
C LEU A 322 14.11 7.53 12.38
N VAL A 323 13.73 8.17 13.49
CA VAL A 323 13.32 9.59 13.51
C VAL A 323 14.48 10.49 13.09
N TRP A 324 15.68 10.25 13.62
CA TRP A 324 16.85 11.06 13.31
C TRP A 324 17.26 10.93 11.83
N GLU A 325 17.34 9.70 11.31
CA GLU A 325 17.66 9.45 9.89
C GLU A 325 16.68 10.15 8.96
N HIS A 326 15.38 10.07 9.29
CA HIS A 326 14.32 10.71 8.52
C HIS A 326 14.44 12.23 8.55
N LYS A 327 14.63 12.84 9.74
CA LYS A 327 14.83 14.28 9.90
C LYS A 327 16.10 14.79 9.22
N ALA A 328 17.19 14.02 9.28
CA ALA A 328 18.47 14.35 8.65
C ALA A 328 18.49 14.07 7.13
N GLN A 329 17.37 13.62 6.55
CA GLN A 329 17.25 13.23 5.13
C GLN A 329 18.30 12.18 4.71
N ARG A 330 18.70 11.30 5.62
CA ARG A 330 19.61 10.18 5.33
C ARG A 330 18.87 8.98 4.77
N LYS A 331 17.64 8.77 5.26
CA LYS A 331 16.74 7.70 4.82
C LYS A 331 15.30 8.15 4.95
N ASP A 332 14.46 7.74 4.01
CA ASP A 332 13.02 7.91 4.15
C ASP A 332 12.45 6.78 5.02
N ASN A 333 12.16 7.09 6.28
CA ASN A 333 11.56 6.19 7.24
C ASN A 333 10.08 6.50 7.52
N GLY A 334 9.41 7.33 6.68
CA GLY A 334 8.02 7.77 6.94
C GLY A 334 7.05 6.61 7.14
N ARG A 335 7.09 5.59 6.28
CA ARG A 335 6.23 4.38 6.43
C ARG A 335 6.58 3.57 7.67
N ALA A 336 7.87 3.40 7.98
CA ALA A 336 8.31 2.69 9.17
C ALA A 336 7.83 3.38 10.45
N LEU A 337 7.95 4.70 10.50
CA LEU A 337 7.46 5.51 11.63
C LEU A 337 5.93 5.46 11.75
N TRP A 338 5.22 5.40 10.63
CA TRP A 338 3.78 5.19 10.62
C TRP A 338 3.39 3.83 11.22
N CYS A 339 4.10 2.74 10.86
CA CYS A 339 3.90 1.42 11.46
C CYS A 339 4.11 1.45 12.98
N VAL A 340 5.21 2.06 13.43
CA VAL A 340 5.52 2.17 14.87
C VAL A 340 4.43 2.97 15.59
N LEU A 341 3.96 4.07 15.01
CA LEU A 341 2.88 4.86 15.59
C LEU A 341 1.60 4.05 15.73
N ASN A 342 1.18 3.36 14.66
CA ASN A 342 -0.04 2.55 14.71
C ASN A 342 0.05 1.43 15.74
N PHE A 343 1.22 0.80 15.90
CA PHE A 343 1.43 -0.18 16.97
C PHE A 343 1.28 0.44 18.36
N ILE A 344 1.86 1.62 18.61
CA ILE A 344 1.74 2.31 19.91
C ILE A 344 0.29 2.65 20.20
N LEU A 345 -0.42 3.23 19.23
CA LEU A 345 -1.83 3.59 19.39
C LEU A 345 -2.73 2.37 19.62
N TRP A 346 -2.49 1.29 18.86
CA TRP A 346 -3.22 0.05 19.06
C TRP A 346 -2.97 -0.53 20.47
N PHE A 347 -1.69 -0.54 20.92
CA PHE A 347 -1.33 -1.03 22.24
C PHE A 347 -2.01 -0.20 23.35
N ASP A 348 -2.00 1.13 23.21
CA ASP A 348 -2.67 2.01 24.17
C ASP A 348 -4.18 1.71 24.22
N LEU A 349 -4.85 1.64 23.06
CA LEU A 349 -6.30 1.46 22.99
C LEU A 349 -6.79 0.10 23.48
N PHE A 350 -6.08 -0.97 23.14
CA PHE A 350 -6.57 -2.34 23.40
C PHE A 350 -5.95 -3.02 24.60
N VAL A 351 -4.73 -2.66 24.96
CA VAL A 351 -3.96 -3.36 26.00
C VAL A 351 -3.74 -2.51 27.22
N TYR A 352 -3.26 -1.27 27.06
CA TYR A 352 -2.88 -0.43 28.20
C TYR A 352 -4.09 0.24 28.85
N ASP A 353 -4.84 1.06 28.10
CA ASP A 353 -6.03 1.76 28.57
C ASP A 353 -7.30 0.90 28.45
N GLY A 354 -7.36 0.01 27.46
CA GLY A 354 -8.50 -0.88 27.22
C GLY A 354 -9.77 -0.12 26.78
N ASN A 355 -9.63 1.10 26.33
CA ASN A 355 -10.74 2.03 26.06
C ASN A 355 -11.12 2.15 24.58
N TYR A 356 -10.71 1.20 23.73
CA TYR A 356 -10.98 1.24 22.28
C TYR A 356 -12.46 1.45 21.93
N LYS A 357 -13.40 0.99 22.79
CA LYS A 357 -14.85 1.13 22.59
C LYS A 357 -15.33 2.58 22.58
N ASP A 358 -14.59 3.50 23.20
CA ASP A 358 -14.91 4.93 23.21
C ASP A 358 -14.69 5.59 21.86
N TYR A 359 -13.90 4.94 21.00
CA TYR A 359 -13.52 5.40 19.65
C TYR A 359 -14.32 4.72 18.53
N LEU A 360 -15.16 3.74 18.86
CA LEU A 360 -16.03 3.12 17.86
C LEU A 360 -17.10 4.10 17.37
N VAL A 361 -17.34 4.07 16.07
CA VAL A 361 -18.43 4.85 15.47
C VAL A 361 -19.75 4.34 16.02
N ARG A 362 -20.53 5.24 16.61
CA ARG A 362 -21.89 4.94 17.06
C ARG A 362 -22.85 5.27 15.93
N GLU A 363 -23.86 4.43 15.73
CA GLU A 363 -24.92 4.62 14.74
C GLU A 363 -25.77 5.87 15.02
#